data_22f3fbdfe68143262bc0cd7a754eaf4b
#
_entry.id   22f3fbdfe68143262bc0cd7a754eaf4b
#
_cell.length_a   1.000
_cell.length_b   1.000
_cell.length_c   1.000
_cell.angle_alpha   90.00
_cell.angle_beta   90.00
_cell.angle_gamma   90.00
#
_symmetry.space_group_name_H-M   'P 1'
#
loop_
_entity.id
_entity.type
_entity.pdbx_description
1 polymer ?
#
loop_
_entity_poly.entity_id
_entity_poly.type
_entity_poly.pdbx_seq_one_letter_code
_entity_poly.pdbx_strand_id
1 'polypeptide(L)'
;MQYPPRVSLTKGLNMKEHIKESIESYHSNKEIPSRSSLVMALKSPAHLRKYLDGDMKKTDNMKLGSFIHEFIEYGIRVPQHWSVKTEVYQRATNGRPAGSAKLDENGKPLYSYVNDQNPDESLTPAKSVLATNMMAAIENDIFITRSMELPDMVIEPTFYGEINGMKVKARPDLAYTDGDGHLIEIKTTSSLDESTIAREFFEYGYDIQAFLELKLSGAEAVTFYFVSAEVPSGVARFTMTKEHPWYKLGEHRATEGLRLFYANKDTTQVSYSLGDIEIPLSYKAADYMAQHGIEG
;
A
#
# COMPACT_ATOMS: atom_id res chain seq x y z
N MET A 1 -14.56 -24.42 13.28
CA MET A 1 -14.06 -23.83 12.03
C MET A 1 -13.18 -24.88 11.35
N GLN A 2 -13.61 -25.40 10.21
CA GLN A 2 -12.81 -26.35 9.43
C GLN A 2 -11.73 -25.55 8.68
N TYR A 3 -10.48 -25.95 8.84
CA TYR A 3 -9.38 -25.45 8.03
C TYR A 3 -9.64 -25.78 6.55
N PRO A 4 -9.31 -24.91 5.60
CA PRO A 4 -9.26 -25.32 4.22
C PRO A 4 -8.31 -26.54 4.11
N PRO A 5 -8.64 -27.54 3.28
CA PRO A 5 -7.83 -28.73 3.16
C PRO A 5 -6.40 -28.34 2.78
N ARG A 6 -5.41 -28.97 3.43
CA ARG A 6 -4.02 -28.93 2.95
C ARG A 6 -4.05 -29.39 1.50
N VAL A 7 -3.83 -28.47 0.58
CA VAL A 7 -3.57 -28.83 -0.81
C VAL A 7 -2.31 -29.71 -0.80
N SER A 8 -2.44 -30.93 -1.26
CA SER A 8 -1.33 -31.87 -1.40
C SER A 8 -0.27 -31.22 -2.30
N LEU A 9 0.88 -30.92 -1.71
CA LEU A 9 2.00 -30.27 -2.37
C LEU A 9 2.59 -31.28 -3.38
N THR A 10 2.24 -31.14 -4.64
CA THR A 10 3.01 -31.71 -5.75
C THR A 10 4.32 -30.92 -5.84
N LYS A 11 5.43 -31.62 -6.09
CA LYS A 11 6.80 -31.11 -6.13
C LYS A 11 6.90 -29.74 -6.78
N GLY A 12 7.32 -28.74 -5.97
CA GLY A 12 7.22 -27.33 -6.23
C GLY A 12 7.99 -26.82 -7.45
N LEU A 13 7.39 -25.89 -8.14
CA LEU A 13 8.08 -24.85 -8.86
C LEU A 13 8.76 -23.96 -7.82
N ASN A 14 10.08 -24.06 -7.70
CA ASN A 14 10.84 -23.14 -6.84
C ASN A 14 10.57 -21.70 -7.29
N MET A 15 10.26 -20.82 -6.34
CA MET A 15 10.22 -19.38 -6.60
C MET A 15 11.52 -18.97 -7.30
N LYS A 16 11.42 -18.01 -8.22
CA LYS A 16 12.58 -17.46 -8.91
C LYS A 16 13.53 -16.82 -7.90
N GLU A 17 14.81 -16.79 -8.28
CA GLU A 17 15.84 -16.13 -7.49
C GLU A 17 15.42 -14.68 -7.18
N HIS A 18 15.52 -14.30 -5.92
CA HIS A 18 15.23 -12.96 -5.42
C HIS A 18 16.52 -12.31 -4.89
N ILE A 19 16.52 -10.98 -4.91
CA ILE A 19 17.64 -10.19 -4.41
C ILE A 19 17.22 -9.54 -3.09
N LYS A 20 18.09 -9.60 -2.09
CA LYS A 20 17.94 -8.82 -0.86
C LYS A 20 18.68 -7.49 -1.04
N GLU A 21 17.92 -6.42 -1.18
CA GLU A 21 18.46 -5.06 -1.27
C GLU A 21 17.72 -4.13 -0.31
N SER A 22 18.33 -2.99 0.04
CA SER A 22 17.66 -2.01 0.89
C SER A 22 16.51 -1.32 0.15
N ILE A 23 15.54 -0.78 0.89
CA ILE A 23 14.42 -0.05 0.32
C ILE A 23 14.87 1.20 -0.43
N GLU A 24 15.95 1.86 0.05
CA GLU A 24 16.55 3.02 -0.60
C GLU A 24 17.16 2.62 -1.96
N SER A 25 17.88 1.48 -2.02
CA SER A 25 18.44 0.95 -3.27
C SER A 25 17.33 0.65 -4.27
N TYR A 26 16.29 -0.04 -3.82
CA TYR A 26 15.11 -0.35 -4.63
C TYR A 26 14.47 0.92 -5.20
N HIS A 27 14.22 1.93 -4.38
CA HIS A 27 13.57 3.16 -4.84
C HIS A 27 14.48 4.09 -5.64
N SER A 28 15.79 4.08 -5.41
CA SER A 28 16.74 4.91 -6.17
C SER A 28 16.90 4.45 -7.63
N ASN A 29 16.70 3.18 -7.90
CA ASN A 29 16.76 2.63 -9.26
C ASN A 29 15.47 2.96 -10.03
N LYS A 30 15.35 4.18 -10.53
CA LYS A 30 14.20 4.67 -11.30
C LYS A 30 14.20 4.28 -12.77
N GLU A 31 15.29 3.70 -13.26
CA GLU A 31 15.40 3.21 -14.65
C GLU A 31 14.56 1.95 -14.89
N ILE A 32 14.34 1.15 -13.83
CA ILE A 32 13.53 -0.06 -13.88
C ILE A 32 12.21 0.23 -13.15
N PRO A 33 11.08 0.26 -13.86
CA PRO A 33 9.80 0.60 -13.28
C PRO A 33 9.28 -0.47 -12.30
N SER A 34 8.53 0.00 -11.32
CA SER A 34 7.75 -0.80 -10.39
C SER A 34 6.26 -0.42 -10.51
N ARG A 35 5.38 -1.08 -9.78
CA ARG A 35 3.95 -0.75 -9.73
C ARG A 35 3.69 0.76 -9.66
N SER A 36 4.36 1.47 -8.76
CA SER A 36 4.12 2.90 -8.55
C SER A 36 4.44 3.74 -9.79
N SER A 37 5.56 3.48 -10.47
CA SER A 37 5.90 4.19 -11.70
C SER A 37 4.94 3.86 -12.86
N LEU A 38 4.46 2.61 -12.95
CA LEU A 38 3.48 2.24 -13.97
C LEU A 38 2.14 2.94 -13.76
N VAL A 39 1.66 3.01 -12.51
CA VAL A 39 0.44 3.77 -12.17
C VAL A 39 0.59 5.24 -12.54
N MET A 40 1.76 5.85 -12.31
CA MET A 40 2.00 7.24 -12.71
C MET A 40 2.09 7.41 -14.23
N ALA A 41 2.70 6.47 -14.93
CA ALA A 41 2.75 6.48 -16.41
C ALA A 41 1.35 6.38 -17.03
N LEU A 42 0.48 5.54 -16.47
CA LEU A 42 -0.93 5.43 -16.89
C LEU A 42 -1.75 6.71 -16.66
N LYS A 43 -1.40 7.51 -15.66
CA LYS A 43 -2.08 8.79 -15.41
C LYS A 43 -1.72 9.84 -16.47
N SER A 44 -0.44 10.12 -16.66
CA SER A 44 0.08 10.98 -17.73
C SER A 44 1.60 11.09 -17.68
N PRO A 45 2.26 11.54 -18.77
CA PRO A 45 3.70 11.86 -18.75
C PRO A 45 4.10 12.83 -17.65
N ALA A 46 3.26 13.83 -17.34
CA ALA A 46 3.53 14.81 -16.27
C ALA A 46 3.53 14.19 -14.88
N HIS A 47 2.61 13.24 -14.59
CA HIS A 47 2.60 12.51 -13.33
C HIS A 47 3.81 11.59 -13.21
N LEU A 48 4.19 10.91 -14.31
CA LEU A 48 5.39 10.10 -14.35
C LEU A 48 6.64 10.95 -14.06
N ARG A 49 6.79 12.09 -14.73
CA ARG A 49 7.95 12.99 -14.53
C ARG A 49 8.04 13.44 -13.08
N LYS A 50 6.94 13.94 -12.50
CA LYS A 50 6.89 14.34 -11.09
C LYS A 50 7.32 13.22 -10.13
N TYR A 51 6.90 11.98 -10.40
CA TYR A 51 7.30 10.81 -9.64
C TYR A 51 8.81 10.50 -9.79
N LEU A 52 9.33 10.55 -11.01
CA LEU A 52 10.75 10.30 -11.29
C LEU A 52 11.65 11.40 -10.70
N ASP A 53 11.20 12.64 -10.63
CA ASP A 53 11.93 13.74 -10.00
C ASP A 53 11.95 13.65 -8.46
N GLY A 54 11.09 12.84 -7.88
CA GLY A 54 11.03 12.68 -6.43
C GLY A 54 10.20 13.75 -5.71
N ASP A 55 9.42 14.55 -6.43
CA ASP A 55 8.60 15.65 -5.90
C ASP A 55 7.33 15.20 -5.17
N MET A 56 7.22 13.93 -4.87
CA MET A 56 6.07 13.33 -4.17
C MET A 56 6.26 13.40 -2.66
N LYS A 57 5.61 14.35 -2.01
CA LYS A 57 5.58 14.38 -0.55
C LYS A 57 4.71 13.26 0.02
N LYS A 58 5.22 12.56 1.04
CA LYS A 58 4.42 11.58 1.78
C LYS A 58 3.26 12.29 2.49
N THR A 59 2.05 11.81 2.27
CA THR A 59 0.87 12.24 3.03
C THR A 59 0.84 11.54 4.40
N ASP A 60 0.05 12.07 5.36
CA ASP A 60 -0.11 11.43 6.67
C ASP A 60 -0.66 10.01 6.58
N ASN A 61 -1.48 9.70 5.56
CA ASN A 61 -1.94 8.34 5.31
C ASN A 61 -0.80 7.43 4.83
N MET A 62 0.09 7.94 3.98
CA MET A 62 1.28 7.19 3.53
C MET A 62 2.24 6.93 4.70
N LYS A 63 2.42 7.90 5.60
CA LYS A 63 3.22 7.72 6.82
C LYS A 63 2.62 6.66 7.74
N LEU A 64 1.29 6.68 7.93
CA LEU A 64 0.60 5.64 8.69
C LEU A 64 0.79 4.26 8.05
N GLY A 65 0.67 4.16 6.73
CA GLY A 65 0.95 2.93 5.99
C GLY A 65 2.37 2.43 6.23
N SER A 66 3.38 3.30 6.05
CA SER A 66 4.79 2.95 6.31
C SER A 66 5.01 2.43 7.74
N PHE A 67 4.43 3.10 8.75
CA PHE A 67 4.52 2.66 10.14
C PHE A 67 3.93 1.26 10.36
N ILE A 68 2.77 0.97 9.77
CA ILE A 68 2.12 -0.36 9.90
C ILE A 68 2.94 -1.45 9.19
N HIS A 69 3.52 -1.16 8.02
CA HIS A 69 4.45 -2.07 7.36
C HIS A 69 5.65 -2.39 8.24
N GLU A 70 6.34 -1.38 8.75
CA GLU A 70 7.47 -1.56 9.66
C GLU A 70 7.09 -2.36 10.92
N PHE A 71 5.91 -2.11 11.51
CA PHE A 71 5.42 -2.86 12.67
C PHE A 71 5.35 -4.37 12.39
N ILE A 72 4.91 -4.75 11.20
CA ILE A 72 4.82 -6.15 10.79
C ILE A 72 6.20 -6.71 10.46
N GLU A 73 7.02 -6.00 9.68
CA GLU A 73 8.37 -6.40 9.29
C GLU A 73 9.28 -6.66 10.49
N TYR A 74 9.11 -5.90 11.57
CA TYR A 74 9.84 -6.09 12.83
C TYR A 74 9.23 -7.18 13.74
N GLY A 75 8.36 -8.03 13.20
CA GLY A 75 7.77 -9.17 13.90
C GLY A 75 6.62 -8.77 14.82
N ILE A 76 5.73 -7.93 14.33
CA ILE A 76 4.53 -7.43 15.03
C ILE A 76 4.93 -6.71 16.32
N ARG A 77 5.86 -5.78 16.19
CA ARG A 77 6.30 -4.90 17.27
C ARG A 77 6.70 -3.53 16.74
N VAL A 78 6.56 -2.52 17.56
CA VAL A 78 7.05 -1.17 17.23
C VAL A 78 8.58 -1.22 17.13
N PRO A 79 9.17 -0.83 15.97
CA PRO A 79 10.62 -0.81 15.81
C PRO A 79 11.30 0.14 16.82
N GLN A 80 12.54 -0.17 17.21
CA GLN A 80 13.27 0.58 18.25
C GLN A 80 13.55 2.05 17.91
N HIS A 81 13.55 2.41 16.64
CA HIS A 81 13.74 3.80 16.19
C HIS A 81 12.45 4.64 16.23
N TRP A 82 11.33 4.07 16.69
CA TRP A 82 10.12 4.80 16.99
C TRP A 82 9.96 4.99 18.48
N SER A 83 9.69 6.22 18.91
CA SER A 83 9.41 6.57 20.31
C SER A 83 8.00 7.14 20.45
N VAL A 84 7.48 7.10 21.67
CA VAL A 84 6.17 7.72 22.00
C VAL A 84 6.44 9.05 22.70
N LYS A 85 5.94 10.13 22.09
CA LYS A 85 6.05 11.48 22.63
C LYS A 85 4.68 11.98 23.08
N THR A 86 4.54 12.28 24.35
CA THR A 86 3.32 12.91 24.88
C THR A 86 3.23 14.36 24.42
N GLU A 87 2.11 14.74 23.82
CA GLU A 87 1.84 16.11 23.41
C GLU A 87 1.59 17.00 24.64
N VAL A 88 2.22 18.15 24.67
CA VAL A 88 2.10 19.09 25.79
C VAL A 88 1.70 20.49 25.31
N TYR A 89 1.10 21.28 26.20
CA TYR A 89 0.85 22.68 25.95
C TYR A 89 2.16 23.46 26.03
N GLN A 90 2.54 24.13 24.96
CA GLN A 90 3.76 24.95 24.95
C GLN A 90 3.59 26.30 25.66
N ARG A 91 2.36 26.80 25.80
CA ARG A 91 1.99 28.01 26.53
C ARG A 91 0.85 27.70 27.50
N ALA A 92 0.80 28.44 28.59
CA ALA A 92 -0.34 28.35 29.49
C ALA A 92 -1.63 28.75 28.76
N THR A 93 -2.64 27.88 28.75
CA THR A 93 -3.93 28.07 28.09
C THR A 93 -5.04 27.50 28.96
N ASN A 94 -6.13 28.22 29.11
CA ASN A 94 -7.36 27.77 29.80
C ASN A 94 -7.09 27.15 31.18
N GLY A 95 -6.25 27.79 32.01
CA GLY A 95 -5.90 27.34 33.33
C GLY A 95 -4.93 26.17 33.43
N ARG A 96 -4.40 25.69 32.28
CA ARG A 96 -3.37 24.64 32.25
C ARG A 96 -1.98 25.27 32.07
N PRO A 97 -1.00 24.94 32.93
CA PRO A 97 0.35 25.46 32.79
C PRO A 97 1.06 24.92 31.55
N ALA A 98 2.06 25.63 31.07
CA ALA A 98 2.94 25.14 30.00
C ALA A 98 3.58 23.80 30.42
N GLY A 99 3.72 22.88 29.48
CA GLY A 99 4.24 21.51 29.76
C GLY A 99 3.18 20.54 30.27
N SER A 100 1.93 20.97 30.52
CA SER A 100 0.83 20.03 30.83
C SER A 100 0.47 19.21 29.60
N ALA A 101 0.16 17.92 29.82
CA ALA A 101 -0.28 17.04 28.74
C ALA A 101 -1.56 17.58 28.06
N LYS A 102 -1.58 17.57 26.73
CA LYS A 102 -2.82 17.75 25.98
C LYS A 102 -3.66 16.49 26.15
N LEU A 103 -4.96 16.65 26.38
CA LEU A 103 -5.89 15.55 26.58
C LEU A 103 -6.85 15.43 25.40
N ASP A 104 -7.27 14.21 25.10
CA ASP A 104 -8.38 13.91 24.19
C ASP A 104 -9.74 14.24 24.85
N GLU A 105 -10.83 13.97 24.14
CA GLU A 105 -12.21 14.18 24.63
C GLU A 105 -12.57 13.31 25.86
N ASN A 106 -11.85 12.19 26.07
CA ASN A 106 -12.02 11.27 27.19
C ASN A 106 -11.05 11.58 28.36
N GLY A 107 -10.28 12.65 28.28
CA GLY A 107 -9.33 13.07 29.31
C GLY A 107 -8.02 12.27 29.32
N LYS A 108 -7.71 11.48 28.28
CA LYS A 108 -6.44 10.76 28.16
C LYS A 108 -5.38 11.65 27.48
N PRO A 109 -4.10 11.55 27.88
CA PRO A 109 -3.02 12.27 27.21
C PRO A 109 -2.93 11.95 25.73
N LEU A 110 -2.85 12.98 24.89
CA LEU A 110 -2.51 12.83 23.49
C LEU A 110 -1.03 12.49 23.37
N TYR A 111 -0.71 11.62 22.42
CA TYR A 111 0.66 11.21 22.11
C TYR A 111 0.86 11.10 20.61
N SER A 112 2.14 11.13 20.21
CA SER A 112 2.58 10.92 18.83
C SER A 112 3.62 9.80 18.79
N TYR A 113 3.57 8.96 17.75
CA TYR A 113 4.71 8.11 17.39
C TYR A 113 5.72 8.95 16.62
N VAL A 114 6.93 9.06 17.14
CA VAL A 114 8.03 9.84 16.55
C VAL A 114 9.06 8.89 15.98
N ASN A 115 9.36 9.03 14.70
CA ASN A 115 10.47 8.32 14.09
C ASN A 115 11.77 9.08 14.43
N ASP A 116 12.60 8.52 15.30
CA ASP A 116 13.82 9.16 15.78
C ASP A 116 14.92 9.26 14.70
N GLN A 117 14.86 8.40 13.66
CA GLN A 117 15.78 8.44 12.53
C GLN A 117 15.31 9.41 11.44
N ASN A 118 13.99 9.56 11.26
CA ASN A 118 13.40 10.45 10.26
C ASN A 118 12.15 11.17 10.84
N PRO A 119 12.32 12.29 11.55
CA PRO A 119 11.22 13.01 12.18
C PRO A 119 10.08 13.42 11.21
N ASP A 120 10.38 13.59 9.93
CA ASP A 120 9.39 13.94 8.91
C ASP A 120 8.40 12.80 8.63
N GLU A 121 8.73 11.58 9.04
CA GLU A 121 7.87 10.41 8.95
C GLU A 121 7.02 10.15 10.21
N SER A 122 7.20 10.97 11.25
CA SER A 122 6.45 10.87 12.50
C SER A 122 4.94 11.00 12.29
N LEU A 123 4.18 10.27 13.12
CA LEU A 123 2.72 10.31 13.08
C LEU A 123 2.17 11.42 13.95
N THR A 124 1.18 12.13 13.44
CA THR A 124 0.38 13.07 14.25
C THR A 124 -0.39 12.34 15.36
N PRO A 125 -0.84 13.02 16.44
CA PRO A 125 -1.62 12.38 17.49
C PRO A 125 -2.83 11.61 16.95
N ALA A 126 -3.58 12.17 16.02
CA ALA A 126 -4.72 11.50 15.41
C ALA A 126 -4.31 10.20 14.68
N LYS A 127 -3.19 10.24 13.92
CA LYS A 127 -2.67 9.06 13.24
C LYS A 127 -2.07 8.03 14.21
N SER A 128 -1.51 8.48 15.32
CA SER A 128 -1.01 7.58 16.38
C SER A 128 -2.14 6.78 17.04
N VAL A 129 -3.29 7.40 17.26
CA VAL A 129 -4.48 6.67 17.75
C VAL A 129 -4.93 5.62 16.74
N LEU A 130 -4.99 5.96 15.45
CA LEU A 130 -5.33 4.99 14.40
C LEU A 130 -4.30 3.86 14.34
N ALA A 131 -3.01 4.18 14.36
CA ALA A 131 -1.93 3.19 14.37
C ALA A 131 -2.08 2.19 15.54
N THR A 132 -2.37 2.67 16.75
CA THR A 132 -2.58 1.80 17.92
C THR A 132 -3.75 0.85 17.73
N ASN A 133 -4.87 1.31 17.18
CA ASN A 133 -6.01 0.43 16.88
C ASN A 133 -5.66 -0.60 15.78
N MET A 134 -4.95 -0.18 14.74
CA MET A 134 -4.51 -1.06 13.66
C MET A 134 -3.53 -2.12 14.15
N MET A 135 -2.56 -1.75 15.00
CA MET A 135 -1.64 -2.71 15.63
C MET A 135 -2.41 -3.76 16.43
N ALA A 136 -3.38 -3.34 17.26
CA ALA A 136 -4.21 -4.27 18.02
C ALA A 136 -5.02 -5.20 17.11
N ALA A 137 -5.54 -4.71 15.98
CA ALA A 137 -6.24 -5.56 15.01
C ALA A 137 -5.31 -6.59 14.39
N ILE A 138 -4.08 -6.21 14.04
CA ILE A 138 -3.05 -7.11 13.49
C ILE A 138 -2.64 -8.17 14.52
N GLU A 139 -2.37 -7.77 15.77
CA GLU A 139 -1.98 -8.69 16.86
C GLU A 139 -3.06 -9.74 17.14
N ASN A 140 -4.32 -9.39 16.95
CA ASN A 140 -5.45 -10.29 17.15
C ASN A 140 -5.81 -11.11 15.89
N ASP A 141 -5.24 -10.82 14.72
CA ASP A 141 -5.47 -11.61 13.51
C ASP A 141 -4.55 -12.82 13.47
N ILE A 142 -5.15 -14.00 13.71
CA ILE A 142 -4.41 -15.27 13.77
C ILE A 142 -3.72 -15.63 12.45
N PHE A 143 -4.18 -15.12 11.32
CA PHE A 143 -3.58 -15.46 10.03
C PHE A 143 -2.33 -14.62 9.77
N ILE A 144 -2.35 -13.33 10.09
CA ILE A 144 -1.15 -12.50 10.01
C ILE A 144 -0.09 -13.02 10.98
N THR A 145 -0.46 -13.23 12.25
CA THR A 145 0.49 -13.66 13.28
C THR A 145 1.13 -15.00 12.95
N ARG A 146 0.35 -15.98 12.50
CA ARG A 146 0.90 -17.27 12.07
C ARG A 146 1.72 -17.19 10.79
N SER A 147 1.36 -16.29 9.88
CA SER A 147 2.15 -16.05 8.69
C SER A 147 3.57 -15.61 9.04
N MET A 148 3.74 -14.80 10.09
CA MET A 148 5.05 -14.33 10.56
C MET A 148 5.91 -15.41 11.24
N GLU A 149 5.30 -16.52 11.64
CA GLU A 149 5.98 -17.63 12.33
C GLU A 149 6.49 -18.72 11.37
N LEU A 150 6.18 -18.62 10.07
CA LEU A 150 6.58 -19.66 9.10
C LEU A 150 8.09 -19.58 8.82
N PRO A 151 8.80 -20.75 8.82
CA PRO A 151 10.25 -20.76 8.83
C PRO A 151 10.90 -20.26 7.52
N ASP A 152 10.20 -20.36 6.39
CA ASP A 152 10.74 -20.03 5.07
C ASP A 152 10.20 -18.70 4.53
N MET A 153 9.81 -17.80 5.44
CA MET A 153 9.36 -16.49 5.08
C MET A 153 10.53 -15.52 4.83
N VAL A 154 10.45 -14.83 3.72
CA VAL A 154 11.38 -13.78 3.35
C VAL A 154 10.65 -12.43 3.40
N ILE A 155 11.24 -11.47 4.10
CA ILE A 155 10.72 -10.10 4.21
C ILE A 155 11.26 -9.29 3.05
N GLU A 156 10.37 -8.60 2.33
CA GLU A 156 10.67 -7.65 1.25
C GLU A 156 11.64 -8.19 0.18
N PRO A 157 11.45 -9.40 -0.36
CA PRO A 157 12.30 -9.88 -1.45
C PRO A 157 12.08 -9.06 -2.72
N THR A 158 13.15 -8.68 -3.41
CA THR A 158 13.05 -7.98 -4.69
C THR A 158 13.21 -8.96 -5.85
N PHE A 159 12.29 -8.87 -6.79
CA PHE A 159 12.29 -9.63 -8.04
C PHE A 159 12.49 -8.69 -9.22
N TYR A 160 13.47 -9.01 -10.06
CA TYR A 160 13.70 -8.36 -11.33
C TYR A 160 13.34 -9.30 -12.48
N GLY A 161 12.86 -8.75 -13.58
CA GLY A 161 12.57 -9.54 -14.76
C GLY A 161 12.16 -8.68 -15.95
N GLU A 162 11.59 -9.34 -16.94
CA GLU A 162 11.15 -8.70 -18.19
C GLU A 162 9.72 -9.11 -18.53
N ILE A 163 8.96 -8.17 -19.04
CA ILE A 163 7.64 -8.37 -19.64
C ILE A 163 7.69 -7.76 -21.04
N ASN A 164 7.48 -8.58 -22.06
CA ASN A 164 7.57 -8.18 -23.47
C ASN A 164 8.91 -7.48 -23.81
N GLY A 165 10.03 -7.97 -23.26
CA GLY A 165 11.36 -7.41 -23.45
C GLY A 165 11.64 -6.11 -22.68
N MET A 166 10.72 -5.64 -21.87
CA MET A 166 10.86 -4.45 -21.02
C MET A 166 11.18 -4.85 -19.58
N LYS A 167 12.28 -4.31 -19.04
CA LYS A 167 12.69 -4.56 -17.65
C LYS A 167 11.66 -4.03 -16.66
N VAL A 168 11.44 -4.76 -15.58
CA VAL A 168 10.51 -4.38 -14.51
C VAL A 168 10.94 -5.01 -13.20
N LYS A 169 10.51 -4.43 -12.08
CA LYS A 169 10.78 -4.95 -10.74
C LYS A 169 9.52 -4.99 -9.88
N ALA A 170 9.53 -5.90 -8.91
CA ALA A 170 8.50 -6.02 -7.88
C ALA A 170 9.13 -6.34 -6.53
N ARG A 171 8.46 -5.95 -5.45
CA ARG A 171 8.90 -6.20 -4.08
C ARG A 171 7.66 -6.40 -3.21
N PRO A 172 7.21 -7.66 -3.05
CA PRO A 172 6.15 -7.98 -2.11
C PRO A 172 6.62 -7.76 -0.67
N ASP A 173 5.66 -7.49 0.23
CA ASP A 173 5.97 -7.26 1.64
C ASP A 173 6.56 -8.53 2.28
N LEU A 174 5.96 -9.70 1.99
CA LEU A 174 6.42 -11.00 2.48
C LEU A 174 6.29 -12.05 1.39
N ALA A 175 7.17 -13.04 1.40
CA ALA A 175 7.11 -14.18 0.49
C ALA A 175 7.44 -15.49 1.20
N TYR A 176 6.65 -16.52 0.93
CA TYR A 176 6.98 -17.90 1.28
C TYR A 176 7.67 -18.55 0.11
N THR A 177 8.85 -19.08 0.36
CA THR A 177 9.68 -19.69 -0.69
C THR A 177 9.50 -21.19 -0.79
N ASP A 178 8.81 -21.81 0.18
CA ASP A 178 8.53 -23.25 0.16
C ASP A 178 7.26 -23.59 -0.65
N GLY A 179 7.25 -24.76 -1.25
CA GLY A 179 6.14 -25.24 -2.07
C GLY A 179 5.93 -24.45 -3.36
N ASP A 180 4.66 -24.13 -3.66
CA ASP A 180 4.25 -23.42 -4.88
C ASP A 180 4.48 -21.89 -4.79
N GLY A 181 5.01 -21.44 -3.66
CA GLY A 181 5.24 -20.02 -3.38
C GLY A 181 3.94 -19.24 -3.12
N HIS A 182 3.96 -18.42 -2.09
CA HIS A 182 2.84 -17.56 -1.73
C HIS A 182 3.36 -16.18 -1.31
N LEU A 183 2.72 -15.13 -1.79
CA LEU A 183 3.08 -13.75 -1.47
C LEU A 183 2.04 -13.13 -0.54
N ILE A 184 2.49 -12.22 0.30
CA ILE A 184 1.62 -11.45 1.18
C ILE A 184 1.88 -9.97 0.97
N GLU A 185 0.80 -9.23 0.85
CA GLU A 185 0.74 -7.79 0.75
C GLU A 185 -0.11 -7.22 1.88
N ILE A 186 0.37 -6.15 2.51
CA ILE A 186 -0.30 -5.48 3.60
C ILE A 186 -0.70 -4.09 3.12
N LYS A 187 -1.98 -3.77 3.26
CA LYS A 187 -2.52 -2.48 2.81
C LYS A 187 -3.34 -1.85 3.92
N THR A 188 -3.09 -0.57 4.15
CA THR A 188 -3.96 0.23 5.00
C THR A 188 -5.09 0.80 4.15
N THR A 189 -6.32 0.70 4.64
CA THR A 189 -7.53 1.18 3.95
C THR A 189 -8.35 2.09 4.86
N SER A 190 -9.18 2.93 4.26
CA SER A 190 -10.10 3.78 5.01
C SER A 190 -11.32 3.01 5.54
N SER A 191 -11.72 1.91 4.90
CA SER A 191 -12.84 1.06 5.30
C SER A 191 -12.65 -0.36 4.77
N LEU A 192 -13.27 -1.35 5.41
CA LEU A 192 -13.33 -2.74 4.96
C LEU A 192 -14.52 -3.03 4.05
N ASP A 193 -15.27 -2.03 3.64
CA ASP A 193 -16.35 -2.21 2.65
C ASP A 193 -15.77 -2.71 1.33
N GLU A 194 -16.39 -3.74 0.76
CA GLU A 194 -15.93 -4.35 -0.50
C GLU A 194 -15.82 -3.33 -1.65
N SER A 195 -16.76 -2.37 -1.71
CA SER A 195 -16.72 -1.31 -2.71
C SER A 195 -15.55 -0.35 -2.55
N THR A 196 -15.17 -0.04 -1.30
CA THR A 196 -14.00 0.77 -0.98
C THR A 196 -12.73 0.03 -1.37
N ILE A 197 -12.60 -1.23 -0.95
CA ILE A 197 -11.44 -2.08 -1.29
C ILE A 197 -11.32 -2.25 -2.81
N ALA A 198 -12.42 -2.54 -3.51
CA ALA A 198 -12.39 -2.71 -4.97
C ALA A 198 -11.96 -1.44 -5.71
N ARG A 199 -12.46 -0.27 -5.28
CA ARG A 199 -12.03 1.01 -5.81
C ARG A 199 -10.54 1.27 -5.55
N GLU A 200 -10.06 1.09 -4.33
CA GLU A 200 -8.65 1.27 -3.96
C GLU A 200 -7.76 0.27 -4.70
N PHE A 201 -8.22 -0.96 -4.90
CA PHE A 201 -7.51 -1.99 -5.65
C PHE A 201 -7.19 -1.53 -7.07
N PHE A 202 -8.16 -0.89 -7.74
CA PHE A 202 -7.97 -0.31 -9.05
C PHE A 202 -7.16 1.00 -9.02
N GLU A 203 -7.56 1.97 -8.19
CA GLU A 203 -6.98 3.32 -8.18
C GLU A 203 -5.50 3.32 -7.79
N TYR A 204 -5.12 2.48 -6.81
CA TYR A 204 -3.72 2.37 -6.35
C TYR A 204 -2.92 1.34 -7.13
N GLY A 205 -3.56 0.63 -8.09
CA GLY A 205 -2.89 -0.34 -8.96
C GLY A 205 -2.44 -1.60 -8.23
N TYR A 206 -3.23 -2.10 -7.27
CA TYR A 206 -2.92 -3.37 -6.59
C TYR A 206 -3.07 -4.56 -7.53
N ASP A 207 -3.92 -4.46 -8.55
CA ASP A 207 -4.01 -5.39 -9.68
C ASP A 207 -2.70 -5.47 -10.48
N ILE A 208 -2.09 -4.31 -10.79
CA ILE A 208 -0.77 -4.22 -11.43
C ILE A 208 0.29 -4.84 -10.53
N GLN A 209 0.25 -4.53 -9.23
CA GLN A 209 1.17 -5.04 -8.24
C GLN A 209 1.14 -6.57 -8.21
N ALA A 210 -0.03 -7.15 -8.02
CA ALA A 210 -0.22 -8.59 -7.97
C ALA A 210 0.23 -9.30 -9.25
N PHE A 211 -0.09 -8.73 -10.42
CA PHE A 211 0.40 -9.28 -11.69
C PHE A 211 1.92 -9.31 -11.75
N LEU A 212 2.59 -8.18 -11.44
CA LEU A 212 4.05 -8.10 -11.45
C LEU A 212 4.68 -9.10 -10.48
N GLU A 213 4.18 -9.17 -9.27
CA GLU A 213 4.70 -10.04 -8.22
C GLU A 213 4.57 -11.51 -8.57
N LEU A 214 3.38 -11.97 -8.95
CA LEU A 214 3.15 -13.36 -9.35
C LEU A 214 3.92 -13.73 -10.63
N LYS A 215 4.05 -12.80 -11.57
CA LYS A 215 4.78 -13.03 -12.83
C LYS A 215 6.28 -13.13 -12.62
N LEU A 216 6.83 -12.24 -11.78
CA LEU A 216 8.27 -12.16 -11.55
C LEU A 216 8.77 -13.20 -10.56
N SER A 217 8.03 -13.46 -9.48
CA SER A 217 8.41 -14.46 -8.48
C SER A 217 8.16 -15.89 -8.93
N GLY A 218 7.15 -16.11 -9.76
CA GLY A 218 6.65 -17.44 -10.11
C GLY A 218 5.67 -18.03 -9.10
N ALA A 219 5.36 -17.32 -8.00
CA ALA A 219 4.40 -17.75 -6.99
C ALA A 219 3.01 -17.99 -7.59
N GLU A 220 2.23 -18.88 -6.94
CA GLU A 220 0.89 -19.26 -7.40
C GLU A 220 -0.19 -18.28 -6.93
N ALA A 221 0.00 -17.67 -5.76
CA ALA A 221 -1.00 -16.78 -5.17
C ALA A 221 -0.36 -15.61 -4.42
N VAL A 222 -1.12 -14.53 -4.30
CA VAL A 222 -0.84 -13.40 -3.40
C VAL A 222 -2.05 -13.13 -2.53
N THR A 223 -1.85 -12.94 -1.23
CA THR A 223 -2.89 -12.53 -0.28
C THR A 223 -2.67 -11.10 0.15
N PHE A 224 -3.67 -10.26 -0.09
CA PHE A 224 -3.74 -8.90 0.43
C PHE A 224 -4.44 -8.92 1.78
N TYR A 225 -3.79 -8.35 2.80
CA TYR A 225 -4.40 -8.03 4.08
C TYR A 225 -4.70 -6.55 4.12
N PHE A 226 -5.98 -6.20 4.21
CA PHE A 226 -6.45 -4.82 4.35
C PHE A 226 -6.69 -4.53 5.82
N VAL A 227 -5.93 -3.60 6.38
CA VAL A 227 -6.08 -3.17 7.77
C VAL A 227 -6.78 -1.82 7.77
N SER A 228 -7.98 -1.73 8.35
CA SER A 228 -8.76 -0.51 8.33
C SER A 228 -8.25 0.54 9.31
N ALA A 229 -8.27 1.80 8.88
CA ALA A 229 -8.04 2.97 9.72
C ALA A 229 -9.33 3.45 10.43
N GLU A 230 -10.36 2.59 10.49
CA GLU A 230 -11.57 2.82 11.28
C GLU A 230 -11.33 2.56 12.77
N VAL A 231 -12.25 2.98 13.60
CA VAL A 231 -12.24 2.66 15.05
C VAL A 231 -13.58 2.03 15.40
N PRO A 232 -13.62 0.76 15.81
CA PRO A 232 -12.48 -0.17 15.93
C PRO A 232 -11.90 -0.58 14.57
N SER A 233 -10.58 -0.79 14.53
CA SER A 233 -9.90 -1.32 13.34
C SER A 233 -10.20 -2.80 13.16
N GLY A 234 -10.15 -3.25 11.90
CA GLY A 234 -10.33 -4.65 11.53
C GLY A 234 -9.35 -5.05 10.42
N VAL A 235 -9.35 -6.34 10.10
CA VAL A 235 -8.56 -6.92 9.02
C VAL A 235 -9.46 -7.69 8.07
N ALA A 236 -9.35 -7.44 6.77
CA ALA A 236 -9.95 -8.25 5.72
C ALA A 236 -8.85 -8.90 4.86
N ARG A 237 -9.16 -10.03 4.24
CA ARG A 237 -8.23 -10.76 3.38
C ARG A 237 -8.83 -10.99 2.01
N PHE A 238 -7.99 -10.82 0.99
CA PHE A 238 -8.30 -11.17 -0.38
C PHE A 238 -7.13 -11.93 -0.99
N THR A 239 -7.36 -13.18 -1.41
CA THR A 239 -6.34 -13.99 -2.08
C THR A 239 -6.63 -14.04 -3.56
N MET A 240 -5.61 -13.75 -4.36
CA MET A 240 -5.67 -13.75 -5.82
C MET A 240 -4.69 -14.76 -6.40
N THR A 241 -5.15 -15.52 -7.37
CA THR A 241 -4.36 -16.41 -8.23
C THR A 241 -4.29 -15.84 -9.65
N LYS A 242 -3.51 -16.50 -10.52
CA LYS A 242 -3.35 -16.10 -11.93
C LYS A 242 -4.65 -16.23 -12.76
N GLU A 243 -5.62 -17.01 -12.30
CA GLU A 243 -6.93 -17.19 -12.95
C GLU A 243 -7.93 -16.07 -12.64
N HIS A 244 -7.66 -15.30 -11.58
CA HIS A 244 -8.59 -14.28 -11.10
C HIS A 244 -8.73 -13.11 -12.12
N PRO A 245 -9.93 -12.55 -12.32
CA PRO A 245 -10.13 -11.43 -13.26
C PRO A 245 -9.24 -10.21 -12.99
N TRP A 246 -8.96 -9.89 -11.74
CA TRP A 246 -8.05 -8.81 -11.36
C TRP A 246 -6.61 -9.05 -11.85
N TYR A 247 -6.14 -10.29 -11.91
CA TYR A 247 -4.84 -10.60 -12.46
C TYR A 247 -4.75 -10.28 -13.96
N LYS A 248 -5.80 -10.64 -14.72
CA LYS A 248 -5.87 -10.34 -16.16
C LYS A 248 -5.94 -8.84 -16.42
N LEU A 249 -6.70 -8.11 -15.59
CA LEU A 249 -6.75 -6.65 -15.68
C LEU A 249 -5.38 -6.04 -15.35
N GLY A 250 -4.71 -6.53 -14.30
CA GLY A 250 -3.36 -6.13 -13.91
C GLY A 250 -2.33 -6.37 -15.02
N GLU A 251 -2.41 -7.51 -15.73
CA GLU A 251 -1.57 -7.81 -16.90
C GLU A 251 -1.73 -6.76 -17.99
N HIS A 252 -2.97 -6.45 -18.37
CA HIS A 252 -3.27 -5.46 -19.39
C HIS A 252 -2.72 -4.07 -18.98
N ARG A 253 -3.03 -3.63 -17.77
CA ARG A 253 -2.63 -2.33 -17.24
C ARG A 253 -1.11 -2.25 -17.04
N ALA A 254 -0.46 -3.29 -16.55
CA ALA A 254 0.99 -3.34 -16.42
C ALA A 254 1.69 -3.24 -17.77
N THR A 255 1.20 -3.96 -18.77
CA THR A 255 1.75 -3.93 -20.14
C THR A 255 1.64 -2.54 -20.76
N GLU A 256 0.49 -1.91 -20.66
CA GLU A 256 0.30 -0.53 -21.14
C GLU A 256 1.13 0.48 -20.32
N GLY A 257 1.17 0.33 -19.01
CA GLY A 257 2.00 1.15 -18.13
C GLY A 257 3.48 1.06 -18.48
N LEU A 258 4.00 -0.14 -18.79
CA LEU A 258 5.38 -0.35 -19.26
C LEU A 258 5.64 0.37 -20.57
N ARG A 259 4.75 0.21 -21.55
CA ARG A 259 4.85 0.90 -22.84
C ARG A 259 4.94 2.42 -22.64
N LEU A 260 4.03 2.98 -21.84
CA LEU A 260 3.99 4.41 -21.54
C LEU A 260 5.20 4.89 -20.73
N PHE A 261 5.68 4.09 -19.78
CA PHE A 261 6.87 4.39 -19.00
C PHE A 261 8.09 4.55 -19.91
N TYR A 262 8.40 3.53 -20.73
CA TYR A 262 9.56 3.56 -21.62
C TYR A 262 9.45 4.58 -22.75
N ALA A 263 8.25 4.94 -23.17
CA ALA A 263 8.02 6.01 -24.12
C ALA A 263 8.24 7.42 -23.54
N ASN A 264 8.06 7.61 -22.21
CA ASN A 264 8.01 8.93 -21.59
C ASN A 264 9.04 9.16 -20.46
N LYS A 265 9.79 8.16 -20.00
CA LYS A 265 10.71 8.30 -18.86
C LYS A 265 11.77 9.39 -19.04
N ASP A 266 12.20 9.64 -20.28
CA ASP A 266 13.22 10.64 -20.64
C ASP A 266 12.60 11.98 -21.10
N THR A 267 11.26 12.10 -21.10
CA THR A 267 10.57 13.30 -21.54
C THR A 267 10.72 14.42 -20.50
N THR A 268 11.25 15.55 -20.91
CA THR A 268 11.43 16.74 -20.08
C THR A 268 10.23 17.68 -20.08
N GLN A 269 9.32 17.56 -21.05
CA GLN A 269 8.10 18.34 -21.11
C GLN A 269 7.07 17.81 -20.12
N VAL A 270 6.67 18.67 -19.19
CA VAL A 270 5.75 18.33 -18.07
C VAL A 270 4.35 18.86 -18.23
N SER A 271 4.02 19.50 -19.35
CA SER A 271 2.67 19.95 -19.64
C SER A 271 1.93 18.94 -20.52
N TYR A 272 0.68 18.72 -20.22
CA TYR A 272 -0.23 17.99 -21.09
C TYR A 272 -1.55 18.77 -21.18
N SER A 273 -2.20 18.67 -22.34
CA SER A 273 -3.53 19.19 -22.54
C SER A 273 -4.44 18.01 -22.86
N LEU A 274 -5.59 17.97 -22.23
CA LEU A 274 -6.64 17.00 -22.57
C LEU A 274 -7.45 17.43 -23.79
N GLY A 275 -7.22 18.66 -24.29
CA GLY A 275 -8.07 19.28 -25.30
C GLY A 275 -9.47 19.59 -24.72
N ASP A 276 -10.48 19.54 -25.58
CA ASP A 276 -11.87 19.62 -25.16
C ASP A 276 -12.25 18.33 -24.44
N ILE A 277 -12.85 18.48 -23.25
CA ILE A 277 -13.34 17.35 -22.47
C ILE A 277 -14.87 17.43 -22.40
N GLU A 278 -15.52 16.28 -22.54
CA GLU A 278 -16.90 16.12 -22.20
C GLU A 278 -17.02 15.77 -20.72
N ILE A 279 -17.73 16.59 -19.94
CA ILE A 279 -17.92 16.36 -18.51
C ILE A 279 -19.28 15.67 -18.32
N PRO A 280 -19.31 14.35 -18.05
CA PRO A 280 -20.55 13.66 -17.81
C PRO A 280 -21.17 14.15 -16.50
N LEU A 281 -22.49 14.15 -16.44
CA LEU A 281 -23.21 14.43 -15.19
C LEU A 281 -22.81 13.42 -14.12
N SER A 282 -22.44 13.91 -12.95
CA SER A 282 -22.28 13.02 -11.80
C SER A 282 -23.64 12.42 -11.41
N TYR A 283 -23.61 11.24 -10.77
CA TYR A 283 -24.85 10.60 -10.28
C TYR A 283 -25.72 11.58 -9.45
N LYS A 284 -25.10 12.38 -8.57
CA LYS A 284 -25.81 13.38 -7.75
C LYS A 284 -26.40 14.50 -8.60
N ALA A 285 -25.73 14.94 -9.66
CA ALA A 285 -26.25 15.96 -10.55
C ALA A 285 -27.42 15.43 -11.38
N ALA A 286 -27.31 14.20 -11.89
CA ALA A 286 -28.38 13.53 -12.62
C ALA A 286 -29.62 13.31 -11.75
N ASP A 287 -29.43 12.84 -10.50
CA ASP A 287 -30.51 12.64 -9.53
C ASP A 287 -31.20 13.98 -9.17
N TYR A 288 -30.43 15.04 -8.93
CA TYR A 288 -30.97 16.38 -8.67
C TYR A 288 -31.80 16.88 -9.85
N MET A 289 -31.32 16.72 -11.10
CA MET A 289 -32.07 17.10 -12.29
C MET A 289 -33.38 16.34 -12.42
N ALA A 290 -33.34 15.01 -12.17
CA ALA A 290 -34.52 14.16 -12.19
C ALA A 290 -35.58 14.60 -11.15
N GLN A 291 -35.15 14.92 -9.93
CA GLN A 291 -36.01 15.39 -8.84
C GLN A 291 -36.67 16.76 -9.11
N HIS A 292 -36.04 17.57 -9.94
CA HIS A 292 -36.51 18.95 -10.25
C HIS A 292 -37.05 19.12 -11.66
N GLY A 293 -37.20 18.00 -12.40
CA GLY A 293 -37.76 18.00 -13.75
C GLY A 293 -36.93 18.81 -14.76
N ILE A 294 -35.61 18.84 -14.56
CA ILE A 294 -34.66 19.52 -15.47
C ILE A 294 -34.31 18.51 -16.56
N GLU A 295 -34.72 18.78 -17.80
CA GLU A 295 -34.36 17.99 -18.98
C GLU A 295 -32.92 18.33 -19.39
N GLY A 296 -32.09 17.23 -19.62
CA GLY A 296 -30.71 17.34 -20.05
C GLY A 296 -30.52 17.21 -21.54
#